data_0c4bd7ebb04b6a66391a9f92a9b623f6
#
_entry.id   0c4bd7ebb04b6a66391a9f92a9b623f6
#
_cell.length_a   1.000
_cell.length_b   1.000
_cell.length_c   1.000
_cell.angle_alpha   90.00
_cell.angle_beta   90.00
_cell.angle_gamma   90.00
#
_symmetry.space_group_name_H-M   'P 1'
#
loop_
_entity.id
_entity.type
_entity.pdbx_description
1 polymer ?
#
loop_
_entity_poly.entity_id
_entity_poly.type
_entity_poly.pdbx_seq_one_letter_code
_entity_poly.pdbx_strand_id
1 'polypeptide(L)'
;MRLSFFLPALALLAAASSPAQTFVFKGERWEINDPFKMDSSIPPKPIVDAKKGTINVIKGEIVRVSNSGGIEVTLTRKLSEVTEVIWPMPSRLTDAQANVSRGEPAKALDNVEAVLKFFEPIKNVPGSWWARASIVKLDALDRLENDAATETFLTAFEKEEAAKLPEVATQIQLARLMQRARKGDHEAVVKESTELMTKVDTAELQARLHLVKGNSLFAAKKYEAAMTTYLRVPVFFGSESEIVPKAMLGAARSFRGMDSPALRDQKLEAVANRYLYDIIVSYPVSKEAEEAKKMLPKEERAKAEADQKKIAAGGPLPDGVIMAKPKLAAEEKVEGNK
;
A
#
# COMPACT_ATOMS: atom_id res chain seq x y z
N MET A 1 -15.91 2.28 63.42
CA MET A 1 -14.71 2.85 62.78
C MET A 1 -14.04 1.75 61.95
N ARG A 2 -14.24 1.76 60.65
CA ARG A 2 -13.53 0.85 59.72
C ARG A 2 -12.66 1.73 58.84
N LEU A 3 -11.32 1.65 59.02
CA LEU A 3 -10.35 2.28 58.14
C LEU A 3 -10.19 1.42 56.90
N SER A 4 -10.60 2.00 55.74
CA SER A 4 -10.29 1.42 54.43
C SER A 4 -8.95 1.99 53.95
N PHE A 5 -7.96 1.11 53.86
CA PHE A 5 -6.67 1.42 53.21
C PHE A 5 -6.85 1.39 51.70
N PHE A 6 -6.79 2.54 51.04
CA PHE A 6 -6.60 2.65 49.62
C PHE A 6 -5.09 2.46 49.31
N LEU A 7 -4.73 1.34 48.70
CA LEU A 7 -3.46 1.20 48.01
C LEU A 7 -3.55 1.86 46.63
N PRO A 8 -2.66 2.78 46.26
CA PRO A 8 -2.56 3.24 44.89
C PRO A 8 -1.94 2.14 44.05
N ALA A 9 -2.68 1.66 43.04
CA ALA A 9 -2.14 0.80 42.00
C ALA A 9 -1.10 1.60 41.21
N LEU A 10 0.17 1.28 41.42
CA LEU A 10 1.28 1.77 40.60
C LEU A 10 1.18 1.08 39.25
N ALA A 11 0.56 1.75 38.27
CA ALA A 11 0.62 1.32 36.88
C ALA A 11 2.07 1.48 36.41
N LEU A 12 2.81 0.36 36.35
CA LEU A 12 4.06 0.27 35.59
C LEU A 12 3.66 0.50 34.11
N LEU A 13 3.88 1.69 33.61
CA LEU A 13 4.01 1.92 32.17
C LEU A 13 5.26 1.15 31.74
N ALA A 14 5.07 -0.07 31.22
CA ALA A 14 6.08 -0.72 30.43
C ALA A 14 6.30 0.18 29.21
N ALA A 15 7.41 0.92 29.22
CA ALA A 15 7.91 1.59 28.03
C ALA A 15 8.08 0.50 26.97
N ALA A 16 7.20 0.49 25.96
CA ALA A 16 7.38 -0.36 24.81
C ALA A 16 8.72 0.03 24.17
N SER A 17 9.74 -0.78 24.44
CA SER A 17 11.04 -0.63 23.80
C SER A 17 10.79 -0.77 22.30
N SER A 18 11.13 0.26 21.52
CA SER A 18 11.13 0.16 20.07
C SER A 18 11.90 -1.10 19.68
N PRO A 19 11.38 -1.94 18.76
CA PRO A 19 12.07 -3.15 18.38
C PRO A 19 13.50 -2.80 17.94
N ALA A 20 14.48 -3.49 18.52
CA ALA A 20 15.88 -3.25 18.23
C ALA A 20 16.15 -3.58 16.76
N GLN A 21 16.93 -2.73 16.09
CA GLN A 21 17.40 -3.00 14.73
C GLN A 21 18.46 -4.10 14.82
N THR A 22 18.27 -5.20 14.10
CA THR A 22 19.12 -6.38 14.23
C THR A 22 19.61 -6.88 12.89
N PHE A 23 20.91 -7.16 12.78
CA PHE A 23 21.49 -7.99 11.74
C PHE A 23 21.57 -9.45 12.21
N VAL A 24 21.09 -10.36 11.40
CA VAL A 24 21.13 -11.80 11.67
C VAL A 24 22.18 -12.45 10.78
N PHE A 25 23.12 -13.17 11.38
CA PHE A 25 24.12 -14.00 10.74
C PHE A 25 23.87 -15.47 11.11
N LYS A 26 24.53 -16.40 10.46
CA LYS A 26 24.43 -17.81 10.82
C LYS A 26 24.94 -18.04 12.25
N GLY A 27 23.99 -18.20 13.19
CA GLY A 27 24.30 -18.48 14.59
C GLY A 27 24.60 -17.27 15.46
N GLU A 28 24.47 -16.04 14.94
CA GLU A 28 24.77 -14.82 15.68
C GLU A 28 23.79 -13.70 15.34
N ARG A 29 23.45 -12.83 16.30
CA ARG A 29 22.65 -11.63 16.11
C ARG A 29 23.40 -10.40 16.60
N TRP A 30 23.44 -9.36 15.79
CA TRP A 30 24.01 -8.07 16.16
C TRP A 30 22.91 -7.05 16.29
N GLU A 31 22.56 -6.72 17.52
CA GLU A 31 21.56 -5.69 17.83
C GLU A 31 22.20 -4.30 17.82
N ILE A 32 21.50 -3.34 17.22
CA ILE A 32 21.88 -1.93 17.22
C ILE A 32 21.05 -1.26 18.30
N ASN A 33 21.70 -0.90 19.42
CA ASN A 33 21.03 -0.31 20.57
C ASN A 33 20.62 1.16 20.40
N ASP A 34 21.15 1.85 19.39
CA ASP A 34 20.73 3.19 19.01
C ASP A 34 19.93 3.14 17.71
N PRO A 35 18.65 3.57 17.71
CA PRO A 35 17.86 3.56 16.49
C PRO A 35 18.57 4.42 15.44
N PHE A 36 18.84 3.85 14.27
CA PHE A 36 19.24 4.62 13.10
C PHE A 36 18.17 5.68 12.86
N LYS A 37 18.45 6.90 13.27
CA LYS A 37 17.61 8.04 12.92
C LYS A 37 17.82 8.28 11.43
N MET A 38 16.81 7.99 10.64
CA MET A 38 16.75 8.42 9.25
C MET A 38 16.57 9.96 9.28
N ASP A 39 17.68 10.67 9.33
CA ASP A 39 17.65 12.10 9.16
C ASP A 39 17.40 12.43 7.68
N SER A 40 16.58 13.45 7.47
CA SER A 40 16.04 13.84 6.17
C SER A 40 17.08 14.33 5.15
N SER A 41 18.29 14.58 5.55
CA SER A 41 19.24 15.33 4.74
C SER A 41 20.55 14.62 4.41
N ILE A 42 20.90 13.50 5.06
CA ILE A 42 22.28 12.96 4.95
C ILE A 42 22.23 11.43 4.90
N PRO A 43 23.04 10.76 4.03
CA PRO A 43 23.33 9.36 4.21
C PRO A 43 23.81 9.16 5.64
N PRO A 44 23.39 8.08 6.35
CA PRO A 44 23.70 7.93 7.75
C PRO A 44 25.19 8.10 7.96
N LYS A 45 25.59 9.20 8.57
CA LYS A 45 26.93 9.29 9.13
C LYS A 45 26.99 8.25 10.22
N PRO A 46 28.03 7.41 10.28
CA PRO A 46 28.22 6.51 11.38
C PRO A 46 28.18 7.33 12.66
N ILE A 47 27.21 7.05 13.53
CA ILE A 47 27.19 7.64 14.86
C ILE A 47 28.20 6.84 15.66
N VAL A 48 29.37 7.42 15.84
CA VAL A 48 30.41 6.84 16.67
C VAL A 48 30.06 7.17 18.13
N ASP A 49 29.32 6.30 18.79
CA ASP A 49 29.24 6.27 20.24
C ASP A 49 30.09 5.13 20.76
N ALA A 50 31.29 5.47 21.21
CA ALA A 50 32.27 4.52 21.73
C ALA A 50 31.78 3.70 22.94
N LYS A 51 30.70 4.12 23.60
CA LYS A 51 30.12 3.43 24.76
C LYS A 51 29.07 2.38 24.44
N LYS A 52 28.44 2.43 23.26
CA LYS A 52 27.26 1.60 22.93
C LYS A 52 27.50 0.58 21.80
N GLY A 53 28.64 0.61 21.17
CA GLY A 53 28.92 -0.17 19.97
C GLY A 53 28.28 0.41 18.72
N THR A 54 29.04 0.63 17.70
CA THR A 54 28.61 1.20 16.42
C THR A 54 28.64 0.11 15.35
N ILE A 55 27.59 0.07 14.52
CA ILE A 55 27.57 -0.79 13.34
C ILE A 55 27.62 0.11 12.10
N ASN A 56 28.62 -0.15 11.25
CA ASN A 56 28.78 0.56 9.98
C ASN A 56 28.73 -0.43 8.82
N VAL A 57 28.14 -0.04 7.70
CA VAL A 57 28.25 -0.78 6.44
C VAL A 57 29.20 -0.01 5.54
N ILE A 58 30.40 -0.52 5.36
CA ILE A 58 31.44 0.09 4.54
C ILE A 58 31.92 -0.94 3.51
N LYS A 59 31.84 -0.60 2.23
CA LYS A 59 32.35 -1.45 1.11
C LYS A 59 31.92 -2.92 1.18
N GLY A 60 30.67 -3.18 1.58
CA GLY A 60 30.15 -4.57 1.67
C GLY A 60 30.54 -5.31 2.93
N GLU A 61 31.05 -4.61 3.93
CA GLU A 61 31.39 -5.16 5.27
C GLU A 61 30.58 -4.44 6.35
N ILE A 62 30.16 -5.20 7.35
CA ILE A 62 29.52 -4.70 8.56
C ILE A 62 30.55 -4.70 9.66
N VAL A 63 30.80 -3.54 10.21
CA VAL A 63 31.78 -3.35 11.28
C VAL A 63 31.06 -3.02 12.57
N ARG A 64 31.26 -3.80 13.60
CA ARG A 64 30.80 -3.56 14.97
C ARG A 64 31.97 -3.16 15.83
N VAL A 65 31.90 -1.98 16.42
CA VAL A 65 32.86 -1.50 17.38
C VAL A 65 32.24 -1.55 18.78
N SER A 66 32.87 -2.22 19.70
CA SER A 66 32.42 -2.30 21.10
C SER A 66 33.58 -1.99 22.04
N ASN A 67 33.29 -1.36 23.18
CA ASN A 67 34.27 -1.11 24.21
C ASN A 67 33.98 -2.00 25.41
N SER A 68 34.89 -2.88 25.73
CA SER A 68 34.81 -3.78 26.90
C SER A 68 36.00 -3.53 27.82
N GLY A 69 35.74 -2.95 29.01
CA GLY A 69 36.78 -2.70 30.00
C GLY A 69 37.88 -1.72 29.56
N GLY A 70 37.58 -0.76 28.69
CA GLY A 70 38.53 0.21 28.16
C GLY A 70 39.27 -0.24 26.88
N ILE A 71 39.03 -1.46 26.43
CA ILE A 71 39.62 -2.00 25.18
C ILE A 71 38.57 -1.91 24.08
N GLU A 72 38.93 -1.25 22.98
CA GLU A 72 38.13 -1.21 21.79
C GLU A 72 38.26 -2.53 21.01
N VAL A 73 37.15 -3.22 20.83
CA VAL A 73 37.08 -4.47 20.06
C VAL A 73 36.33 -4.21 18.79
N THR A 74 36.97 -4.43 17.65
CA THR A 74 36.38 -4.31 16.32
C THR A 74 36.13 -5.69 15.74
N LEU A 75 34.85 -5.99 15.44
CA LEU A 75 34.45 -7.21 14.75
C LEU A 75 33.92 -6.83 13.36
N THR A 76 34.37 -7.58 12.34
CA THR A 76 33.96 -7.35 10.95
C THR A 76 33.29 -8.61 10.40
N ARG A 77 32.17 -8.41 9.69
CA ARG A 77 31.43 -9.43 8.93
C ARG A 77 31.16 -8.93 7.52
N LYS A 78 31.14 -9.82 6.54
CA LYS A 78 30.76 -9.48 5.18
C LYS A 78 29.25 -9.30 5.12
N LEU A 79 28.79 -8.34 4.32
CA LEU A 79 27.35 -8.14 4.06
C LEU A 79 26.71 -9.41 3.46
N SER A 80 27.47 -10.17 2.65
CA SER A 80 27.02 -11.46 2.10
C SER A 80 26.81 -12.58 3.14
N GLU A 81 27.26 -12.40 4.39
CA GLU A 81 27.03 -13.34 5.48
C GLU A 81 25.73 -13.02 6.24
N VAL A 82 25.10 -11.88 5.98
CA VAL A 82 23.81 -11.51 6.59
C VAL A 82 22.72 -12.36 5.97
N THR A 83 22.01 -13.09 6.80
CA THR A 83 20.89 -13.93 6.38
C THR A 83 19.56 -13.21 6.45
N GLU A 84 19.43 -12.21 7.33
CA GLU A 84 18.22 -11.42 7.54
C GLU A 84 18.53 -10.12 8.28
N VAL A 85 17.72 -9.10 8.05
CA VAL A 85 17.63 -7.91 8.92
C VAL A 85 16.26 -7.82 9.54
N ILE A 86 16.19 -7.55 10.83
CA ILE A 86 14.95 -7.36 11.58
C ILE A 86 14.91 -5.89 12.00
N TRP A 87 14.21 -5.07 11.24
CA TRP A 87 14.15 -3.63 11.45
C TRP A 87 12.71 -3.16 11.46
N PRO A 88 12.37 -2.22 12.35
CA PRO A 88 11.03 -1.61 12.33
C PRO A 88 10.79 -0.89 11.01
N MET A 89 9.53 -0.84 10.60
CA MET A 89 9.15 -0.10 9.40
C MET A 89 9.56 1.37 9.55
N PRO A 90 10.28 1.95 8.59
CA PRO A 90 10.63 3.37 8.63
C PRO A 90 9.38 4.26 8.59
N SER A 91 9.31 5.27 9.45
CA SER A 91 8.18 6.21 9.46
C SER A 91 7.96 6.87 8.09
N ARG A 92 9.04 7.21 7.38
CA ARG A 92 8.96 7.74 6.01
C ARG A 92 8.29 6.80 5.03
N LEU A 93 8.46 5.48 5.20
CA LEU A 93 7.76 4.51 4.34
C LEU A 93 6.27 4.50 4.65
N THR A 94 5.90 4.57 5.93
CA THR A 94 4.50 4.74 6.35
C THR A 94 3.90 6.03 5.82
N ASP A 95 4.63 7.15 5.91
CA ASP A 95 4.20 8.44 5.37
C ASP A 95 4.05 8.41 3.86
N ALA A 96 4.98 7.74 3.14
CA ALA A 96 4.89 7.57 1.70
C ALA A 96 3.62 6.78 1.29
N GLN A 97 3.32 5.68 1.98
CA GLN A 97 2.10 4.91 1.75
C GLN A 97 0.85 5.76 2.01
N ALA A 98 0.83 6.51 3.11
CA ALA A 98 -0.26 7.41 3.43
C ALA A 98 -0.44 8.53 2.38
N ASN A 99 0.66 9.09 1.85
CA ASN A 99 0.63 10.12 0.82
C ASN A 99 0.09 9.55 -0.51
N VAL A 100 0.49 8.32 -0.89
CA VAL A 100 -0.09 7.64 -2.05
C VAL A 100 -1.60 7.48 -1.87
N SER A 101 -2.05 7.01 -0.72
CA SER A 101 -3.49 6.81 -0.41
C SER A 101 -4.28 8.11 -0.44
N ARG A 102 -3.70 9.21 0.00
CA ARG A 102 -4.32 10.55 -0.04
C ARG A 102 -4.32 11.20 -1.42
N GLY A 103 -3.70 10.56 -2.43
CA GLY A 103 -3.56 11.13 -3.76
C GLY A 103 -2.49 12.22 -3.86
N GLU A 104 -1.47 12.16 -3.02
CA GLU A 104 -0.30 13.04 -3.00
C GLU A 104 0.99 12.30 -3.44
N PRO A 105 1.01 11.70 -4.66
CA PRO A 105 2.09 10.81 -5.07
C PRO A 105 3.46 11.51 -5.18
N ALA A 106 3.50 12.81 -5.46
CA ALA A 106 4.76 13.56 -5.48
C ALA A 106 5.43 13.59 -4.10
N LYS A 107 4.67 13.85 -3.04
CA LYS A 107 5.18 13.81 -1.65
C LYS A 107 5.60 12.39 -1.24
N ALA A 108 4.93 11.37 -1.78
CA ALA A 108 5.30 9.98 -1.54
C ALA A 108 6.69 9.68 -2.13
N LEU A 109 7.01 10.20 -3.33
CA LEU A 109 8.32 10.00 -3.95
C LEU A 109 9.45 10.53 -3.09
N ASP A 110 9.33 11.74 -2.52
CA ASP A 110 10.37 12.33 -1.67
C ASP A 110 10.69 11.42 -0.46
N ASN A 111 9.66 10.90 0.18
CA ASN A 111 9.80 10.00 1.31
C ASN A 111 10.42 8.66 0.93
N VAL A 112 9.95 8.08 -0.17
CA VAL A 112 10.41 6.77 -0.66
C VAL A 112 11.86 6.83 -1.12
N GLU A 113 12.28 7.90 -1.81
CA GLU A 113 13.67 8.04 -2.25
C GLU A 113 14.65 8.03 -1.08
N ALA A 114 14.28 8.68 0.02
CA ALA A 114 15.11 8.65 1.24
C ALA A 114 15.24 7.22 1.80
N VAL A 115 14.14 6.44 1.79
CA VAL A 115 14.16 5.04 2.23
C VAL A 115 15.00 4.18 1.30
N LEU A 116 14.81 4.29 0.00
CA LEU A 116 15.58 3.55 -1.00
C LEU A 116 17.08 3.81 -0.86
N LYS A 117 17.47 5.08 -0.75
CA LYS A 117 18.86 5.47 -0.55
C LYS A 117 19.46 4.91 0.73
N PHE A 118 18.68 4.90 1.82
CA PHE A 118 19.14 4.36 3.11
C PHE A 118 19.40 2.86 3.04
N PHE A 119 18.48 2.09 2.42
CA PHE A 119 18.58 0.63 2.35
C PHE A 119 19.38 0.14 1.13
N GLU A 120 19.89 1.02 0.26
CA GLU A 120 20.64 0.63 -0.93
C GLU A 120 21.80 -0.35 -0.64
N PRO A 121 22.62 -0.17 0.43
CA PRO A 121 23.72 -1.10 0.72
C PRO A 121 23.25 -2.52 1.09
N ILE A 122 22.01 -2.65 1.56
CA ILE A 122 21.42 -3.94 2.01
C ILE A 122 20.15 -4.30 1.23
N LYS A 123 19.97 -3.75 0.03
CA LYS A 123 18.73 -3.90 -0.76
C LYS A 123 18.32 -5.33 -1.03
N ASN A 124 19.28 -6.24 -1.16
CA ASN A 124 19.05 -7.66 -1.44
C ASN A 124 19.07 -8.54 -0.19
N VAL A 125 19.17 -7.96 1.00
CA VAL A 125 19.13 -8.71 2.27
C VAL A 125 17.68 -8.94 2.68
N PRO A 126 17.27 -10.18 2.99
CA PRO A 126 15.94 -10.46 3.52
C PRO A 126 15.60 -9.59 4.73
N GLY A 127 14.36 -9.10 4.79
CA GLY A 127 13.91 -8.14 5.82
C GLY A 127 14.26 -6.67 5.54
N SER A 128 15.02 -6.39 4.48
CA SER A 128 15.25 -5.02 4.02
C SER A 128 13.96 -4.37 3.53
N TRP A 129 13.74 -3.12 3.90
CA TRP A 129 12.58 -2.34 3.44
C TRP A 129 12.74 -1.80 2.02
N TRP A 130 13.86 -2.06 1.36
CA TRP A 130 14.15 -1.55 0.01
C TRP A 130 13.12 -2.03 -1.03
N ALA A 131 12.82 -3.34 -1.03
CA ALA A 131 11.83 -3.91 -1.97
C ALA A 131 10.43 -3.31 -1.75
N ARG A 132 10.00 -3.18 -0.49
CA ARG A 132 8.70 -2.58 -0.16
C ARG A 132 8.65 -1.10 -0.56
N ALA A 133 9.72 -0.34 -0.31
CA ALA A 133 9.84 1.04 -0.76
C ALA A 133 9.79 1.15 -2.29
N SER A 134 10.43 0.21 -3.00
CA SER A 134 10.38 0.13 -4.48
C SER A 134 8.96 -0.05 -5.00
N ILE A 135 8.15 -0.88 -4.36
CA ILE A 135 6.72 -1.05 -4.71
C ILE A 135 5.95 0.26 -4.50
N VAL A 136 6.17 0.95 -3.38
CA VAL A 136 5.50 2.24 -3.12
C VAL A 136 5.93 3.30 -4.14
N LYS A 137 7.20 3.29 -4.56
CA LYS A 137 7.70 4.16 -5.64
C LYS A 137 6.98 3.89 -6.96
N LEU A 138 6.82 2.61 -7.32
CA LEU A 138 6.08 2.23 -8.53
C LEU A 138 4.63 2.72 -8.49
N ASP A 139 3.94 2.56 -7.36
CA ASP A 139 2.56 3.03 -7.20
C ASP A 139 2.48 4.57 -7.31
N ALA A 140 3.43 5.29 -6.72
CA ALA A 140 3.50 6.74 -6.82
C ALA A 140 3.77 7.23 -8.26
N LEU A 141 4.70 6.61 -8.97
CA LEU A 141 5.01 6.93 -10.37
C LEU A 141 3.82 6.62 -11.30
N ASP A 142 3.12 5.52 -11.05
CA ASP A 142 1.91 5.16 -11.81
C ASP A 142 0.81 6.22 -11.65
N ARG A 143 0.57 6.67 -10.41
CA ARG A 143 -0.43 7.72 -10.14
C ARG A 143 -0.06 9.10 -10.69
N LEU A 144 1.22 9.33 -10.96
CA LEU A 144 1.71 10.52 -11.66
C LEU A 144 1.65 10.36 -13.19
N GLU A 145 1.27 9.16 -13.68
CA GLU A 145 1.27 8.82 -15.10
C GLU A 145 2.64 9.07 -15.78
N ASN A 146 3.71 8.94 -15.00
CA ASN A 146 5.08 9.16 -15.49
C ASN A 146 5.65 7.86 -16.06
N ASP A 147 5.19 7.48 -17.25
CA ASP A 147 5.57 6.23 -17.90
C ASP A 147 7.07 6.08 -18.15
N ALA A 148 7.76 7.17 -18.46
CA ALA A 148 9.21 7.13 -18.69
C ALA A 148 10.00 6.82 -17.41
N ALA A 149 9.65 7.47 -16.30
CA ALA A 149 10.29 7.19 -15.01
C ALA A 149 9.90 5.81 -14.49
N THR A 150 8.66 5.39 -14.68
CA THR A 150 8.19 4.04 -14.33
C THR A 150 8.96 2.98 -15.09
N GLU A 151 9.12 3.12 -16.42
CA GLU A 151 9.86 2.16 -17.25
C GLU A 151 11.33 2.06 -16.83
N THR A 152 11.98 3.21 -16.62
CA THR A 152 13.38 3.26 -16.19
C THR A 152 13.55 2.56 -14.84
N PHE A 153 12.67 2.84 -13.90
CA PHE A 153 12.75 2.25 -12.56
C PHE A 153 12.43 0.75 -12.57
N LEU A 154 11.37 0.33 -13.27
CA LEU A 154 11.01 -1.09 -13.42
C LEU A 154 12.17 -1.90 -14.00
N THR A 155 12.77 -1.41 -15.10
CA THR A 155 13.86 -2.09 -15.77
C THR A 155 15.10 -2.25 -14.86
N ALA A 156 15.35 -1.29 -13.98
CA ALA A 156 16.41 -1.38 -12.99
C ALA A 156 16.03 -2.34 -11.85
N PHE A 157 14.80 -2.25 -11.35
CA PHE A 157 14.32 -3.05 -10.23
C PHE A 157 14.25 -4.55 -10.57
N GLU A 158 13.81 -4.92 -11.77
CA GLU A 158 13.71 -6.31 -12.23
C GLU A 158 15.06 -7.06 -12.22
N LYS A 159 16.18 -6.34 -12.22
CA LYS A 159 17.54 -6.93 -12.17
C LYS A 159 17.98 -7.28 -10.74
N GLU A 160 17.28 -6.79 -9.74
CA GLU A 160 17.65 -6.99 -8.33
C GLU A 160 17.15 -8.34 -7.82
N GLU A 161 17.88 -8.96 -6.91
CA GLU A 161 17.45 -10.21 -6.27
C GLU A 161 16.13 -10.02 -5.49
N ALA A 162 15.93 -8.86 -4.87
CA ALA A 162 14.70 -8.51 -4.17
C ALA A 162 13.46 -8.55 -5.07
N ALA A 163 13.61 -8.32 -6.37
CA ALA A 163 12.51 -8.40 -7.35
C ALA A 163 12.03 -9.83 -7.61
N LYS A 164 12.83 -10.84 -7.27
CA LYS A 164 12.51 -12.26 -7.46
C LYS A 164 11.65 -12.83 -6.34
N LEU A 165 11.45 -12.09 -5.24
CA LEU A 165 10.53 -12.48 -4.19
C LEU A 165 9.11 -12.57 -4.77
N PRO A 166 8.34 -13.65 -4.50
CA PRO A 166 7.05 -13.89 -5.16
C PRO A 166 6.07 -12.72 -5.05
N GLU A 167 5.96 -12.12 -3.88
CA GLU A 167 5.11 -10.97 -3.62
C GLU A 167 5.56 -9.71 -4.38
N VAL A 168 6.87 -9.52 -4.54
CA VAL A 168 7.46 -8.38 -5.27
C VAL A 168 7.30 -8.59 -6.78
N ALA A 169 7.59 -9.79 -7.27
CA ALA A 169 7.46 -10.14 -8.68
C ALA A 169 6.02 -9.93 -9.17
N THR A 170 5.03 -10.26 -8.36
CA THR A 170 3.62 -10.02 -8.67
C THR A 170 3.29 -8.53 -8.78
N GLN A 171 3.82 -7.69 -7.89
CA GLN A 171 3.62 -6.23 -7.95
C GLN A 171 4.30 -5.63 -9.19
N ILE A 172 5.47 -6.13 -9.57
CA ILE A 172 6.15 -5.74 -10.80
C ILE A 172 5.30 -6.10 -12.02
N GLN A 173 4.76 -7.32 -12.07
CA GLN A 173 3.86 -7.74 -13.17
C GLN A 173 2.63 -6.86 -13.25
N LEU A 174 2.01 -6.51 -12.12
CA LEU A 174 0.88 -5.57 -12.09
C LEU A 174 1.28 -4.20 -12.66
N ALA A 175 2.43 -3.64 -12.24
CA ALA A 175 2.90 -2.37 -12.78
C ALA A 175 3.14 -2.42 -14.29
N ARG A 176 3.68 -3.53 -14.81
CA ARG A 176 3.82 -3.76 -16.26
C ARG A 176 2.47 -3.81 -16.98
N LEU A 177 1.47 -4.49 -16.41
CA LEU A 177 0.12 -4.51 -16.96
C LEU A 177 -0.49 -3.12 -17.03
N MET A 178 -0.32 -2.30 -15.99
CA MET A 178 -0.83 -0.93 -15.95
C MET A 178 -0.19 -0.06 -17.04
N GLN A 179 1.13 -0.16 -17.24
CA GLN A 179 1.81 0.54 -18.33
C GLN A 179 1.32 0.09 -19.71
N ARG A 180 1.16 -1.22 -19.93
CA ARG A 180 0.65 -1.75 -21.22
C ARG A 180 -0.77 -1.31 -21.48
N ALA A 181 -1.62 -1.23 -20.46
CA ALA A 181 -2.97 -0.71 -20.57
C ALA A 181 -2.97 0.76 -21.07
N ARG A 182 -2.07 1.60 -20.54
CA ARG A 182 -1.92 2.99 -21.02
C ARG A 182 -1.40 3.09 -22.45
N LYS A 183 -0.56 2.15 -22.88
CA LYS A 183 -0.09 2.06 -24.26
C LYS A 183 -1.15 1.50 -25.24
N GLY A 184 -2.33 1.12 -24.75
CA GLY A 184 -3.43 0.63 -25.56
C GLY A 184 -3.43 -0.88 -25.86
N ASP A 185 -2.53 -1.65 -25.26
CA ASP A 185 -2.46 -3.11 -25.46
C ASP A 185 -3.50 -3.86 -24.60
N HIS A 186 -4.77 -3.47 -24.79
CA HIS A 186 -5.86 -3.91 -23.92
C HIS A 186 -6.14 -5.42 -23.98
N GLU A 187 -5.97 -6.05 -25.14
CA GLU A 187 -6.24 -7.48 -25.31
C GLU A 187 -5.24 -8.33 -24.51
N ALA A 188 -3.96 -8.02 -24.62
CA ALA A 188 -2.93 -8.71 -23.85
C ALA A 188 -3.10 -8.45 -22.34
N VAL A 189 -3.44 -7.23 -21.93
CA VAL A 189 -3.71 -6.90 -20.52
C VAL A 189 -4.87 -7.72 -19.96
N VAL A 190 -5.97 -7.89 -20.70
CA VAL A 190 -7.12 -8.73 -20.29
C VAL A 190 -6.71 -10.18 -20.12
N LYS A 191 -5.91 -10.73 -21.05
CA LYS A 191 -5.41 -12.11 -20.96
C LYS A 191 -4.50 -12.28 -19.75
N GLU A 192 -3.45 -11.50 -19.67
CA GLU A 192 -2.41 -11.64 -18.65
C GLU A 192 -2.93 -11.33 -17.23
N SER A 193 -3.81 -10.32 -17.08
CA SER A 193 -4.45 -10.08 -15.78
C SER A 193 -5.28 -11.28 -15.32
N THR A 194 -5.95 -11.97 -16.25
CA THR A 194 -6.71 -13.19 -15.94
C THR A 194 -5.79 -14.32 -15.47
N GLU A 195 -4.64 -14.51 -16.13
CA GLU A 195 -3.65 -15.50 -15.75
C GLU A 195 -3.01 -15.15 -14.38
N LEU A 196 -2.72 -13.86 -14.15
CA LEU A 196 -2.13 -13.42 -12.89
C LEU A 196 -3.08 -13.58 -11.71
N MET A 197 -4.39 -13.37 -11.90
CA MET A 197 -5.41 -13.61 -10.87
C MET A 197 -5.40 -15.04 -10.34
N THR A 198 -5.01 -16.03 -11.12
CA THR A 198 -4.93 -17.43 -10.64
C THR A 198 -3.73 -17.70 -9.74
N LYS A 199 -2.79 -16.76 -9.64
CA LYS A 199 -1.53 -16.89 -8.90
C LYS A 199 -1.47 -15.98 -7.67
N VAL A 200 -2.51 -15.20 -7.44
CA VAL A 200 -2.54 -14.16 -6.41
C VAL A 200 -3.62 -14.46 -5.39
N ASP A 201 -3.25 -14.48 -4.11
CA ASP A 201 -4.16 -14.81 -3.01
C ASP A 201 -4.62 -13.59 -2.20
N THR A 202 -3.93 -12.43 -2.33
CA THR A 202 -4.29 -11.25 -1.55
C THR A 202 -5.47 -10.49 -2.15
N ALA A 203 -6.42 -10.08 -1.30
CA ALA A 203 -7.61 -9.34 -1.71
C ALA A 203 -7.27 -8.04 -2.44
N GLU A 204 -6.26 -7.31 -1.97
CA GLU A 204 -5.81 -6.06 -2.59
C GLU A 204 -5.35 -6.27 -4.04
N LEU A 205 -4.47 -7.26 -4.29
CA LEU A 205 -3.97 -7.54 -5.63
C LEU A 205 -5.06 -8.05 -6.57
N GLN A 206 -5.94 -8.90 -6.05
CA GLN A 206 -7.11 -9.36 -6.80
C GLN A 206 -8.00 -8.18 -7.23
N ALA A 207 -8.31 -7.27 -6.31
CA ALA A 207 -9.10 -6.07 -6.60
C ALA A 207 -8.42 -5.17 -7.64
N ARG A 208 -7.11 -4.94 -7.51
CA ARG A 208 -6.32 -4.16 -8.49
C ARG A 208 -6.32 -4.82 -9.87
N LEU A 209 -6.16 -6.13 -9.96
CA LEU A 209 -6.19 -6.86 -11.22
C LEU A 209 -7.58 -6.79 -11.88
N HIS A 210 -8.67 -6.90 -11.11
CA HIS A 210 -10.02 -6.70 -11.62
C HIS A 210 -10.20 -5.27 -12.13
N LEU A 211 -9.68 -4.26 -11.44
CA LEU A 211 -9.74 -2.88 -11.88
C LEU A 211 -9.00 -2.67 -13.22
N VAL A 212 -7.75 -3.15 -13.33
CA VAL A 212 -6.94 -3.03 -14.56
C VAL A 212 -7.58 -3.76 -15.74
N LYS A 213 -8.08 -4.97 -15.51
CA LYS A 213 -8.81 -5.76 -16.51
C LYS A 213 -10.09 -5.03 -16.93
N GLY A 214 -10.86 -4.51 -15.98
CA GLY A 214 -12.07 -3.74 -16.26
C GLY A 214 -11.80 -2.49 -17.08
N ASN A 215 -10.75 -1.73 -16.74
CA ASN A 215 -10.32 -0.55 -17.50
C ASN A 215 -9.95 -0.90 -18.94
N SER A 216 -9.24 -2.00 -19.16
CA SER A 216 -8.86 -2.45 -20.50
C SER A 216 -10.05 -2.94 -21.32
N LEU A 217 -10.99 -3.65 -20.70
CA LEU A 217 -12.25 -4.04 -21.35
C LEU A 217 -13.11 -2.84 -21.72
N PHE A 218 -13.18 -1.83 -20.83
CA PHE A 218 -13.91 -0.59 -21.07
C PHE A 218 -13.31 0.19 -22.23
N ALA A 219 -11.98 0.36 -22.25
CA ALA A 219 -11.27 1.03 -23.33
C ALA A 219 -11.45 0.31 -24.68
N ALA A 220 -11.54 -1.02 -24.65
CA ALA A 220 -11.86 -1.85 -25.82
C ALA A 220 -13.37 -1.83 -26.16
N LYS A 221 -14.19 -0.99 -25.51
CA LYS A 221 -15.66 -0.88 -25.67
C LYS A 221 -16.43 -2.18 -25.39
N LYS A 222 -15.84 -3.13 -24.68
CA LYS A 222 -16.49 -4.37 -24.23
C LYS A 222 -17.25 -4.10 -22.91
N TYR A 223 -18.24 -3.22 -22.95
CA TYR A 223 -18.86 -2.63 -21.76
C TYR A 223 -19.52 -3.64 -20.83
N GLU A 224 -20.20 -4.67 -21.33
CA GLU A 224 -20.83 -5.71 -20.51
C GLU A 224 -19.77 -6.52 -19.73
N ALA A 225 -18.69 -6.92 -20.42
CA ALA A 225 -17.58 -7.63 -19.77
C ALA A 225 -16.83 -6.73 -18.78
N ALA A 226 -16.66 -5.44 -19.10
CA ALA A 226 -16.06 -4.45 -18.21
C ALA A 226 -16.89 -4.30 -16.94
N MET A 227 -18.20 -4.06 -17.08
CA MET A 227 -19.16 -3.96 -15.98
C MET A 227 -19.05 -5.16 -15.04
N THR A 228 -19.19 -6.38 -15.59
CA THR A 228 -19.12 -7.62 -14.83
C THR A 228 -17.79 -7.75 -14.07
N THR A 229 -16.69 -7.33 -14.72
CA THR A 229 -15.35 -7.35 -14.11
C THR A 229 -15.23 -6.36 -12.96
N TYR A 230 -15.69 -5.12 -13.14
CA TYR A 230 -15.68 -4.10 -12.11
C TYR A 230 -16.54 -4.47 -10.90
N LEU A 231 -17.73 -5.01 -11.12
CA LEU A 231 -18.67 -5.39 -10.04
C LEU A 231 -18.15 -6.48 -9.13
N ARG A 232 -17.17 -7.27 -9.56
CA ARG A 232 -16.50 -8.23 -8.68
C ARG A 232 -15.78 -7.54 -7.53
N VAL A 233 -15.30 -6.31 -7.72
CA VAL A 233 -14.55 -5.58 -6.69
C VAL A 233 -15.41 -5.26 -5.48
N PRO A 234 -16.53 -4.52 -5.57
CA PRO A 234 -17.36 -4.25 -4.39
C PRO A 234 -17.99 -5.51 -3.80
N VAL A 235 -18.23 -6.57 -4.60
CA VAL A 235 -18.85 -7.81 -4.12
C VAL A 235 -17.88 -8.68 -3.31
N PHE A 236 -16.66 -8.90 -3.83
CA PHE A 236 -15.71 -9.84 -3.23
C PHE A 236 -14.59 -9.16 -2.44
N PHE A 237 -14.30 -7.89 -2.74
CA PHE A 237 -13.18 -7.13 -2.18
C PHE A 237 -13.63 -5.80 -1.57
N GLY A 238 -14.81 -5.79 -0.95
CA GLY A 238 -15.42 -4.57 -0.37
C GLY A 238 -14.59 -3.89 0.73
N SER A 239 -13.61 -4.58 1.31
CA SER A 239 -12.67 -4.00 2.27
C SER A 239 -11.61 -3.06 1.63
N GLU A 240 -11.43 -3.15 0.30
CA GLU A 240 -10.41 -2.37 -0.41
C GLU A 240 -10.95 -0.97 -0.76
N SER A 241 -11.05 -0.12 0.26
CA SER A 241 -11.72 1.18 0.23
C SER A 241 -11.17 2.17 -0.82
N GLU A 242 -9.92 2.02 -1.25
CA GLU A 242 -9.34 2.84 -2.32
C GLU A 242 -9.69 2.35 -3.73
N ILE A 243 -10.01 1.06 -3.88
CA ILE A 243 -10.22 0.42 -5.18
C ILE A 243 -11.71 0.34 -5.50
N VAL A 244 -12.53 0.11 -4.48
CA VAL A 244 -13.99 -0.03 -4.63
C VAL A 244 -14.63 1.16 -5.35
N PRO A 245 -14.40 2.43 -4.95
CA PRO A 245 -15.05 3.56 -5.63
C PRO A 245 -14.62 3.68 -7.09
N LYS A 246 -13.37 3.35 -7.44
CA LYS A 246 -12.88 3.31 -8.82
C LYS A 246 -13.63 2.26 -9.66
N ALA A 247 -13.79 1.08 -9.10
CA ALA A 247 -14.50 0.00 -9.77
C ALA A 247 -16.00 0.31 -9.91
N MET A 248 -16.64 0.88 -8.88
CA MET A 248 -18.04 1.32 -8.96
C MET A 248 -18.26 2.39 -10.02
N LEU A 249 -17.34 3.36 -10.14
CA LEU A 249 -17.37 4.39 -11.17
C LEU A 249 -17.20 3.78 -12.57
N GLY A 250 -16.26 2.84 -12.72
CA GLY A 250 -16.05 2.07 -13.95
C GLY A 250 -17.30 1.28 -14.36
N ALA A 251 -17.95 0.63 -13.39
CA ALA A 251 -19.21 -0.08 -13.61
C ALA A 251 -20.33 0.88 -14.08
N ALA A 252 -20.51 2.02 -13.40
CA ALA A 252 -21.52 3.03 -13.77
C ALA A 252 -21.29 3.56 -15.18
N ARG A 253 -20.03 3.83 -15.55
CA ARG A 253 -19.66 4.23 -16.92
C ARG A 253 -19.94 3.13 -17.94
N SER A 254 -19.69 1.87 -17.56
CA SER A 254 -19.95 0.71 -18.42
C SER A 254 -21.44 0.53 -18.68
N PHE A 255 -22.28 0.66 -17.65
CA PHE A 255 -23.76 0.65 -17.81
C PHE A 255 -24.22 1.69 -18.82
N ARG A 256 -23.69 2.92 -18.76
CA ARG A 256 -24.03 4.00 -19.69
C ARG A 256 -23.45 3.80 -21.10
N GLY A 257 -22.34 3.07 -21.22
CA GLY A 257 -21.71 2.76 -22.50
C GLY A 257 -22.42 1.67 -23.29
N MET A 258 -23.27 0.86 -22.64
CA MET A 258 -24.05 -0.18 -23.31
C MET A 258 -25.14 0.42 -24.17
N ASP A 259 -24.87 0.56 -25.46
CA ASP A 259 -25.83 1.02 -26.46
C ASP A 259 -26.63 -0.14 -27.03
N SER A 260 -27.46 -0.75 -26.21
CA SER A 260 -28.41 -1.77 -26.68
C SER A 260 -29.83 -1.19 -26.71
N PRO A 261 -30.56 -1.27 -27.85
CA PRO A 261 -31.96 -0.84 -27.91
C PRO A 261 -32.86 -1.58 -26.88
N ALA A 262 -32.51 -2.83 -26.55
CA ALA A 262 -33.21 -3.63 -25.51
C ALA A 262 -32.87 -3.17 -24.10
N LEU A 263 -31.77 -2.44 -23.90
CA LEU A 263 -31.24 -1.98 -22.61
C LEU A 263 -31.40 -0.46 -22.41
N ARG A 264 -31.91 0.26 -23.41
CA ARG A 264 -32.33 1.67 -23.27
C ARG A 264 -33.51 1.87 -22.33
N ASP A 265 -34.02 0.76 -21.80
CA ASP A 265 -34.99 0.80 -20.72
C ASP A 265 -34.37 1.51 -19.51
N GLN A 266 -35.08 2.46 -18.91
CA GLN A 266 -34.69 3.35 -17.79
C GLN A 266 -33.99 2.65 -16.62
N LYS A 267 -34.03 1.32 -16.59
CA LYS A 267 -33.40 0.49 -15.54
C LYS A 267 -31.88 0.56 -15.49
N LEU A 268 -31.17 0.60 -16.64
CA LEU A 268 -29.70 0.64 -16.62
C LEU A 268 -29.17 1.99 -16.18
N GLU A 269 -29.82 3.09 -16.62
CA GLU A 269 -29.49 4.41 -16.14
C GLU A 269 -29.74 4.55 -14.63
N ALA A 270 -30.86 4.01 -14.13
CA ALA A 270 -31.15 3.98 -12.70
C ALA A 270 -30.12 3.17 -11.91
N VAL A 271 -29.64 2.05 -12.45
CA VAL A 271 -28.56 1.25 -11.84
C VAL A 271 -27.25 2.02 -11.84
N ALA A 272 -26.87 2.65 -12.96
CA ALA A 272 -25.68 3.48 -13.03
C ALA A 272 -25.74 4.62 -12.00
N ASN A 273 -26.88 5.32 -11.92
CA ASN A 273 -27.10 6.40 -10.96
C ASN A 273 -27.03 5.90 -9.52
N ARG A 274 -27.50 4.68 -9.24
CA ARG A 274 -27.37 4.09 -7.90
C ARG A 274 -25.90 3.90 -7.51
N TYR A 275 -25.04 3.38 -8.38
CA TYR A 275 -23.60 3.26 -8.07
C TYR A 275 -22.95 4.62 -7.85
N LEU A 276 -23.29 5.63 -8.66
CA LEU A 276 -22.80 7.00 -8.49
C LEU A 276 -23.24 7.61 -7.15
N TYR A 277 -24.51 7.40 -6.77
CA TYR A 277 -25.02 7.80 -5.47
C TYR A 277 -24.26 7.13 -4.33
N ASP A 278 -24.07 5.80 -4.38
CA ASP A 278 -23.37 5.03 -3.37
C ASP A 278 -21.90 5.48 -3.22
N ILE A 279 -21.23 5.88 -4.30
CA ILE A 279 -19.87 6.46 -4.24
C ILE A 279 -19.87 7.77 -3.44
N ILE A 280 -20.81 8.69 -3.71
CA ILE A 280 -20.87 9.98 -3.03
C ILE A 280 -21.14 9.80 -1.53
N VAL A 281 -22.01 8.87 -1.19
CA VAL A 281 -22.42 8.63 0.20
C VAL A 281 -21.35 7.89 1.00
N SER A 282 -20.74 6.85 0.41
CA SER A 282 -19.84 5.92 1.11
C SER A 282 -18.37 6.31 1.03
N TYR A 283 -17.96 7.06 -0.02
CA TYR A 283 -16.57 7.46 -0.28
C TYR A 283 -16.42 8.97 -0.52
N PRO A 284 -16.97 9.83 0.34
CA PRO A 284 -17.14 11.26 0.08
C PRO A 284 -15.83 12.04 -0.19
N VAL A 285 -14.71 11.54 0.29
CA VAL A 285 -13.38 12.17 0.13
C VAL A 285 -12.61 11.64 -1.08
N SER A 286 -13.17 10.69 -1.84
CA SER A 286 -12.51 10.13 -3.03
C SER A 286 -12.65 11.07 -4.23
N LYS A 287 -11.70 10.97 -5.17
CA LYS A 287 -11.80 11.65 -6.46
C LYS A 287 -13.01 11.15 -7.26
N GLU A 288 -13.33 9.89 -7.11
CA GLU A 288 -14.46 9.23 -7.74
C GLU A 288 -15.80 9.82 -7.28
N ALA A 289 -15.91 10.28 -6.03
CA ALA A 289 -17.09 10.98 -5.54
C ALA A 289 -17.29 12.32 -6.26
N GLU A 290 -16.23 13.07 -6.49
CA GLU A 290 -16.31 14.33 -7.26
C GLU A 290 -16.72 14.10 -8.73
N GLU A 291 -16.26 13.01 -9.33
CA GLU A 291 -16.69 12.63 -10.68
C GLU A 291 -18.14 12.14 -10.70
N ALA A 292 -18.53 11.33 -9.73
CA ALA A 292 -19.90 10.86 -9.57
C ALA A 292 -20.91 12.02 -9.42
N LYS A 293 -20.56 13.05 -8.65
CA LYS A 293 -21.37 14.28 -8.53
C LYS A 293 -21.60 14.98 -9.88
N LYS A 294 -20.61 14.97 -10.76
CA LYS A 294 -20.73 15.56 -12.10
C LYS A 294 -21.62 14.73 -13.02
N MET A 295 -21.66 13.43 -12.79
CA MET A 295 -22.40 12.47 -13.63
C MET A 295 -23.85 12.29 -13.19
N LEU A 296 -24.20 12.51 -11.92
CA LEU A 296 -25.57 12.38 -11.40
C LEU A 296 -26.47 13.55 -11.82
N PRO A 297 -27.77 13.27 -12.10
CA PRO A 297 -28.77 14.30 -12.21
C PRO A 297 -28.83 15.20 -10.97
N LYS A 298 -29.16 16.47 -11.15
CA LYS A 298 -29.11 17.49 -10.08
C LYS A 298 -29.90 17.09 -8.83
N GLU A 299 -31.07 16.50 -9.00
CA GLU A 299 -31.94 16.10 -7.89
C GLU A 299 -31.35 14.92 -7.11
N GLU A 300 -30.88 13.88 -7.81
CA GLU A 300 -30.26 12.71 -7.19
C GLU A 300 -28.94 13.08 -6.50
N ARG A 301 -28.16 13.99 -7.08
CA ARG A 301 -26.95 14.53 -6.47
C ARG A 301 -27.27 15.27 -5.16
N ALA A 302 -28.27 16.16 -5.16
CA ALA A 302 -28.68 16.89 -3.97
C ALA A 302 -29.12 15.92 -2.84
N LYS A 303 -29.81 14.84 -3.20
CA LYS A 303 -30.19 13.79 -2.26
C LYS A 303 -28.95 13.09 -1.70
N ALA A 304 -28.00 12.67 -2.56
CA ALA A 304 -26.77 11.99 -2.12
C ALA A 304 -25.94 12.86 -1.17
N GLU A 305 -25.79 14.16 -1.46
CA GLU A 305 -25.06 15.10 -0.60
C GLU A 305 -25.77 15.34 0.74
N ALA A 306 -27.11 15.36 0.75
CA ALA A 306 -27.88 15.48 1.98
C ALA A 306 -27.76 14.25 2.86
N ASP A 307 -27.82 13.06 2.26
CA ASP A 307 -27.68 11.80 2.98
C ASP A 307 -26.24 11.60 3.49
N GLN A 308 -25.23 11.97 2.71
CA GLN A 308 -23.83 11.99 3.16
C GLN A 308 -23.64 12.90 4.40
N LYS A 309 -24.24 14.08 4.43
CA LYS A 309 -24.19 14.98 5.59
C LYS A 309 -24.88 14.39 6.83
N LYS A 310 -26.02 13.70 6.63
CA LYS A 310 -26.70 13.00 7.74
C LYS A 310 -25.82 11.91 8.34
N ILE A 311 -25.17 11.11 7.50
CA ILE A 311 -24.27 10.04 7.95
C ILE A 311 -23.05 10.61 8.68
N ALA A 312 -22.45 11.68 8.16
CA ALA A 312 -21.34 12.38 8.83
C ALA A 312 -21.73 12.94 10.19
N ALA A 313 -23.01 13.26 10.40
CA ALA A 313 -23.58 13.67 11.68
C ALA A 313 -24.03 12.49 12.59
N GLY A 314 -23.71 11.24 12.23
CA GLY A 314 -24.04 10.04 13.00
C GLY A 314 -25.43 9.47 12.71
N GLY A 315 -26.09 9.91 11.65
CA GLY A 315 -27.39 9.37 11.22
C GLY A 315 -27.28 7.97 10.60
N PRO A 316 -28.41 7.26 10.44
CA PRO A 316 -28.43 5.93 9.85
C PRO A 316 -28.05 5.97 8.36
N LEU A 317 -27.50 4.86 7.89
CA LEU A 317 -27.25 4.64 6.47
C LEU A 317 -28.58 4.52 5.70
N PRO A 318 -28.69 5.13 4.51
CA PRO A 318 -29.82 4.88 3.63
C PRO A 318 -29.89 3.40 3.22
N ASP A 319 -31.11 2.89 3.05
CA ASP A 319 -31.33 1.50 2.67
C ASP A 319 -30.59 1.13 1.37
N GLY A 320 -29.89 0.00 1.41
CA GLY A 320 -29.21 -0.58 0.28
C GLY A 320 -27.90 0.11 -0.13
N VAL A 321 -27.37 1.04 0.66
CA VAL A 321 -26.04 1.62 0.44
C VAL A 321 -24.96 0.58 0.74
N ILE A 322 -24.08 0.35 -0.22
CA ILE A 322 -22.92 -0.55 -0.06
C ILE A 322 -21.79 0.24 0.61
N MET A 323 -21.61 0.07 1.91
CA MET A 323 -20.41 0.61 2.58
C MET A 323 -19.26 -0.38 2.52
N ALA A 324 -18.06 0.13 2.28
CA ALA A 324 -16.86 -0.62 2.56
C ALA A 324 -16.83 -1.01 4.04
N LYS A 325 -16.70 -2.29 4.32
CA LYS A 325 -16.35 -2.69 5.68
C LYS A 325 -14.95 -2.15 5.96
N PRO A 326 -14.75 -1.37 7.05
CA PRO A 326 -13.40 -0.92 7.38
C PRO A 326 -12.51 -2.18 7.50
N LYS A 327 -11.32 -2.11 6.92
CA LYS A 327 -10.29 -3.13 7.13
C LYS A 327 -10.04 -3.13 8.64
N LEU A 328 -10.53 -4.12 9.36
CA LEU A 328 -10.15 -4.33 10.75
C LEU A 328 -8.62 -4.44 10.73
N ALA A 329 -7.95 -3.57 11.48
CA ALA A 329 -6.52 -3.70 11.71
C ALA A 329 -6.30 -5.17 12.08
N ALA A 330 -5.44 -5.86 11.33
CA ALA A 330 -5.12 -7.24 11.62
C ALA A 330 -4.68 -7.27 13.09
N GLU A 331 -5.48 -7.91 13.94
CA GLU A 331 -5.05 -8.24 15.28
C GLU A 331 -3.81 -9.11 15.09
N GLU A 332 -2.64 -8.57 15.38
CA GLU A 332 -1.43 -9.36 15.57
C GLU A 332 -1.79 -10.40 16.65
N LYS A 333 -2.10 -11.60 16.22
CA LYS A 333 -2.09 -12.75 17.11
C LYS A 333 -0.65 -12.94 17.56
N VAL A 334 -0.35 -12.33 18.69
CA VAL A 334 0.79 -12.77 19.50
C VAL A 334 0.45 -14.18 19.97
N GLU A 335 0.85 -15.18 19.20
CA GLU A 335 0.91 -16.55 19.70
C GLU A 335 1.96 -16.59 20.80
N GLY A 336 1.47 -16.49 22.03
CA GLY A 336 2.25 -16.80 23.22
C GLY A 336 2.63 -18.28 23.19
N ASN A 337 3.88 -18.54 22.89
CA ASN A 337 4.50 -19.84 23.14
C ASN A 337 4.48 -20.11 24.66
N LYS A 338 3.71 -21.12 25.05
CA LYS A 338 3.86 -21.82 26.33
C LYS A 338 4.98 -22.84 26.25
#